data_f5c83b998ec8f710d745bcf874f2a9ce
#
_entry.id   f5c83b998ec8f710d745bcf874f2a9ce
#
_cell.length_a   1.000
_cell.length_b   1.000
_cell.length_c   1.000
_cell.angle_alpha   90.00
_cell.angle_beta   90.00
_cell.angle_gamma   90.00
#
_symmetry.space_group_name_H-M   'P 1'
#
loop_
_entity.id
_entity.type
_entity.pdbx_description
1 polymer ?
#
loop_
_entity_poly.entity_id
_entity_poly.type
_entity_poly.pdbx_seq_one_letter_code
_entity_poly.pdbx_strand_id
1 'polypeptide(L)'
;MSEDLRPSGDITTKLIKNNKKIKAKIISNQNCVIGGLNFAKEAFKYSDKKVIFKSNTQDGRKVNKGKVVAIVYGKAKGILKSERVALNFLSLISGVATITKKFVDKVKGKSCKICCTRKTSPNLRSIQKYGVKLGGGLNHRFNLSDEILIKDNHIAVDGNVRELVKRAIKNKKGKKITVEVDNLNQLKKIMGLKFDRILFDNMSIKNLRKGIKLSNKLYETEASGGITLKNVIKIASTGVKRISVG
;
A
#
# COMPACT_ATOMS: atom_id res chain seq x y z
N MET A 1 -3.66 -19.26 10.22
CA MET A 1 -3.50 -20.64 10.81
C MET A 1 -4.83 -21.26 11.19
N SER A 2 -5.69 -20.60 11.98
CA SER A 2 -7.03 -21.16 12.31
C SER A 2 -7.90 -21.41 11.07
N GLU A 3 -7.81 -20.55 10.05
CA GLU A 3 -8.50 -20.72 8.76
C GLU A 3 -8.13 -22.05 8.08
N ASP A 4 -6.84 -22.44 8.10
CA ASP A 4 -6.34 -23.65 7.44
C ASP A 4 -6.45 -24.92 8.30
N LEU A 5 -6.52 -24.80 9.62
CA LEU A 5 -6.36 -25.95 10.53
C LEU A 5 -7.62 -26.37 11.26
N ARG A 6 -8.73 -25.66 11.18
CA ARG A 6 -9.98 -25.98 11.90
C ARG A 6 -10.90 -26.92 11.12
N PRO A 7 -11.70 -27.74 11.82
CA PRO A 7 -11.54 -28.14 13.22
C PRO A 7 -10.54 -29.28 13.36
N SER A 8 -10.30 -30.02 12.28
CA SER A 8 -9.61 -31.31 12.28
C SER A 8 -8.10 -31.21 12.15
N GLY A 9 -7.54 -30.00 11.93
CA GLY A 9 -6.13 -29.79 11.66
C GLY A 9 -5.72 -30.30 10.27
N ASP A 10 -4.42 -30.38 10.01
CA ASP A 10 -3.88 -30.89 8.75
C ASP A 10 -3.97 -32.42 8.71
N ILE A 11 -5.03 -32.93 8.07
CA ILE A 11 -5.31 -34.36 7.97
C ILE A 11 -4.25 -35.11 7.16
N THR A 12 -3.67 -34.48 6.14
CA THR A 12 -2.61 -35.07 5.30
C THR A 12 -1.31 -35.21 6.08
N THR A 13 -0.90 -34.18 6.78
CA THR A 13 0.33 -34.22 7.59
C THR A 13 0.23 -35.22 8.75
N LYS A 14 -0.99 -35.51 9.24
CA LYS A 14 -1.21 -36.58 10.25
C LYS A 14 -0.75 -37.97 9.75
N LEU A 15 -0.85 -38.26 8.45
CA LEU A 15 -0.47 -39.52 7.84
C LEU A 15 1.05 -39.76 7.86
N ILE A 16 1.86 -38.75 8.04
CA ILE A 16 3.32 -38.88 8.11
C ILE A 16 3.70 -39.59 9.40
N LYS A 17 4.23 -40.79 9.30
CA LYS A 17 4.67 -41.59 10.48
C LYS A 17 5.90 -40.97 11.13
N ASN A 18 6.95 -40.67 10.36
CA ASN A 18 8.23 -40.17 10.86
C ASN A 18 8.28 -38.62 10.83
N ASN A 19 8.22 -38.00 12.00
CA ASN A 19 8.30 -36.52 12.14
C ASN A 19 9.76 -36.07 12.32
N LYS A 20 10.63 -36.42 11.37
CA LYS A 20 12.04 -36.05 11.38
C LYS A 20 12.24 -34.53 11.21
N LYS A 21 13.40 -34.03 11.63
CA LYS A 21 13.83 -32.66 11.33
C LYS A 21 14.21 -32.55 9.85
N ILE A 22 13.76 -31.50 9.20
CA ILE A 22 14.06 -31.18 7.80
C ILE A 22 14.57 -29.77 7.67
N LYS A 23 15.23 -29.51 6.54
CA LYS A 23 15.67 -28.18 6.09
C LYS A 23 14.90 -27.84 4.82
N ALA A 24 14.04 -26.82 4.88
CA ALA A 24 13.30 -26.30 3.74
C ALA A 24 13.89 -24.96 3.29
N LYS A 25 13.84 -24.69 1.98
CA LYS A 25 14.27 -23.41 1.39
C LYS A 25 13.05 -22.68 0.84
N ILE A 26 12.93 -21.39 1.13
CA ILE A 26 11.97 -20.52 0.46
C ILE A 26 12.71 -19.80 -0.66
N ILE A 27 12.25 -19.98 -1.89
CA ILE A 27 12.93 -19.50 -3.10
C ILE A 27 11.99 -18.53 -3.83
N SER A 28 12.51 -17.39 -4.28
CA SER A 28 11.75 -16.48 -5.12
C SER A 28 11.64 -17.04 -6.54
N ASN A 29 10.41 -17.15 -7.06
CA ASN A 29 10.15 -17.61 -8.43
C ASN A 29 10.14 -16.49 -9.48
N GLN A 30 10.33 -15.24 -9.06
CA GLN A 30 10.41 -14.06 -9.92
C GLN A 30 11.30 -12.97 -9.33
N ASN A 31 11.66 -11.97 -10.14
CA ASN A 31 12.31 -10.76 -9.64
C ASN A 31 11.28 -9.93 -8.86
N CYS A 32 11.55 -9.61 -7.61
CA CYS A 32 10.60 -8.89 -6.75
C CYS A 32 11.30 -8.07 -5.66
N VAL A 33 10.51 -7.24 -4.97
CA VAL A 33 10.88 -6.66 -3.68
C VAL A 33 10.31 -7.54 -2.60
N ILE A 34 11.16 -8.11 -1.77
CA ILE A 34 10.74 -9.00 -0.68
C ILE A 34 10.02 -8.20 0.41
N GLY A 35 8.97 -8.78 0.97
CA GLY A 35 8.26 -8.28 2.13
C GLY A 35 7.53 -9.38 2.86
N GLY A 36 7.48 -9.28 4.20
CA GLY A 36 6.73 -10.22 5.03
C GLY A 36 7.55 -11.33 5.66
N LEU A 37 8.88 -11.22 5.70
CA LEU A 37 9.74 -12.25 6.30
C LEU A 37 9.40 -12.51 7.77
N ASN A 38 9.08 -11.47 8.55
CA ASN A 38 8.66 -11.66 9.94
C ASN A 38 7.30 -12.34 10.06
N PHE A 39 6.34 -12.03 9.18
CA PHE A 39 5.05 -12.72 9.15
C PHE A 39 5.23 -14.22 8.82
N ALA A 40 6.08 -14.53 7.86
CA ALA A 40 6.40 -15.93 7.54
C ALA A 40 7.07 -16.64 8.71
N LYS A 41 8.04 -16.01 9.38
CA LYS A 41 8.68 -16.53 10.58
C LYS A 41 7.68 -16.86 11.68
N GLU A 42 6.77 -15.93 11.97
CA GLU A 42 5.75 -16.12 13.01
C GLU A 42 4.74 -17.21 12.62
N ALA A 43 4.38 -17.34 11.33
CA ALA A 43 3.54 -18.44 10.87
C ALA A 43 4.17 -19.82 11.15
N PHE A 44 5.48 -19.98 10.90
CA PHE A 44 6.19 -21.23 11.24
C PHE A 44 6.27 -21.45 12.75
N LYS A 45 6.59 -20.44 13.53
CA LYS A 45 6.68 -20.54 14.99
C LYS A 45 5.35 -20.80 15.67
N TYR A 46 4.24 -20.39 15.06
CA TYR A 46 2.91 -20.68 15.56
C TYR A 46 2.64 -22.19 15.63
N SER A 47 3.11 -22.96 14.63
CA SER A 47 2.95 -24.43 14.61
C SER A 47 3.98 -25.18 15.44
N ASP A 48 5.21 -24.67 15.51
CA ASP A 48 6.28 -25.26 16.32
C ASP A 48 7.26 -24.15 16.75
N LYS A 49 7.22 -23.79 18.04
CA LYS A 49 8.11 -22.76 18.63
C LYS A 49 9.61 -23.05 18.46
N LYS A 50 9.97 -24.33 18.23
CA LYS A 50 11.37 -24.79 18.04
C LYS A 50 11.85 -24.65 16.59
N VAL A 51 11.00 -24.18 15.66
CA VAL A 51 11.40 -23.91 14.28
C VAL A 51 12.43 -22.78 14.26
N ILE A 52 13.52 -23.01 13.55
CA ILE A 52 14.55 -22.00 13.25
C ILE A 52 14.25 -21.43 11.86
N PHE A 53 14.01 -20.15 11.77
CA PHE A 53 13.82 -19.40 10.52
C PHE A 53 15.00 -18.45 10.32
N LYS A 54 15.82 -18.72 9.27
CA LYS A 54 16.98 -17.90 8.92
C LYS A 54 16.70 -17.15 7.62
N SER A 55 16.55 -15.83 7.70
CA SER A 55 16.41 -14.96 6.52
C SER A 55 17.76 -14.75 5.84
N ASN A 56 17.81 -14.89 4.52
CA ASN A 56 18.99 -14.59 3.69
C ASN A 56 18.89 -13.21 3.03
N THR A 57 17.86 -12.45 3.33
CA THR A 57 17.60 -11.10 2.84
C THR A 57 16.77 -10.34 3.87
N GLN A 58 16.42 -9.10 3.58
CA GLN A 58 15.59 -8.24 4.43
C GLN A 58 14.37 -7.73 3.65
N ASP A 59 13.30 -7.41 4.37
CA ASP A 59 12.14 -6.74 3.78
C ASP A 59 12.56 -5.43 3.11
N GLY A 60 11.99 -5.15 1.92
CA GLY A 60 12.33 -4.00 1.09
C GLY A 60 13.49 -4.22 0.11
N ARG A 61 14.23 -5.32 0.20
CA ARG A 61 15.33 -5.63 -0.74
C ARG A 61 14.81 -6.24 -2.03
N LYS A 62 15.39 -5.83 -3.15
CA LYS A 62 15.19 -6.50 -4.45
C LYS A 62 15.89 -7.85 -4.46
N VAL A 63 15.23 -8.87 -4.95
CA VAL A 63 15.78 -10.20 -5.17
C VAL A 63 15.48 -10.69 -6.58
N ASN A 64 16.37 -11.49 -7.12
CA ASN A 64 16.20 -12.10 -8.44
C ASN A 64 15.50 -13.46 -8.31
N LYS A 65 14.88 -13.89 -9.40
CA LYS A 65 14.37 -15.28 -9.56
C LYS A 65 15.45 -16.28 -9.16
N GLY A 66 15.06 -17.34 -8.45
CA GLY A 66 15.97 -18.39 -7.97
C GLY A 66 16.70 -18.08 -6.66
N LYS A 67 16.61 -16.83 -6.13
CA LYS A 67 17.24 -16.49 -4.85
C LYS A 67 16.56 -17.21 -3.68
N VAL A 68 17.34 -17.89 -2.86
CA VAL A 68 16.90 -18.42 -1.55
C VAL A 68 16.73 -17.23 -0.60
N VAL A 69 15.50 -16.89 -0.25
CA VAL A 69 15.17 -15.74 0.62
C VAL A 69 15.15 -16.10 2.10
N ALA A 70 14.85 -17.36 2.42
CA ALA A 70 14.94 -17.87 3.79
C ALA A 70 15.16 -19.39 3.82
N ILE A 71 15.67 -19.85 4.94
CA ILE A 71 15.83 -21.27 5.26
C ILE A 71 15.04 -21.54 6.53
N VAL A 72 14.26 -22.61 6.51
CA VAL A 72 13.44 -23.07 7.64
C VAL A 72 13.94 -24.45 8.07
N TYR A 73 14.24 -24.59 9.35
CA TYR A 73 14.71 -25.85 9.93
C TYR A 73 13.85 -26.22 11.12
N GLY A 74 13.35 -27.45 11.17
CA GLY A 74 12.49 -27.92 12.24
C GLY A 74 11.83 -29.27 11.93
N LYS A 75 10.88 -29.68 12.77
CA LYS A 75 10.10 -30.89 12.53
C LYS A 75 9.25 -30.78 11.27
N ALA A 76 9.25 -31.80 10.44
CA ALA A 76 8.56 -31.85 9.16
C ALA A 76 7.09 -31.46 9.28
N LYS A 77 6.35 -32.04 10.23
CA LYS A 77 4.92 -31.75 10.44
C LYS A 77 4.65 -30.28 10.77
N GLY A 78 5.52 -29.63 11.56
CA GLY A 78 5.38 -28.19 11.90
C GLY A 78 5.59 -27.31 10.67
N ILE A 79 6.61 -27.60 9.86
CA ILE A 79 6.90 -26.84 8.64
C ILE A 79 5.77 -26.96 7.62
N LEU A 80 5.31 -28.18 7.33
CA LEU A 80 4.24 -28.43 6.35
C LEU A 80 2.92 -27.74 6.71
N LYS A 81 2.52 -27.78 7.99
CA LYS A 81 1.31 -27.08 8.46
C LYS A 81 1.34 -25.56 8.28
N SER A 82 2.52 -24.96 8.29
CA SER A 82 2.67 -23.49 8.28
C SER A 82 3.04 -22.93 6.92
N GLU A 83 3.52 -23.79 6.02
CA GLU A 83 4.08 -23.40 4.73
C GLU A 83 3.14 -22.47 3.97
N ARG A 84 1.89 -22.88 3.79
CA ARG A 84 0.92 -22.12 2.97
C ARG A 84 0.67 -20.73 3.53
N VAL A 85 0.44 -20.60 4.82
CA VAL A 85 0.20 -19.32 5.48
C VAL A 85 1.42 -18.42 5.39
N ALA A 86 2.62 -18.98 5.63
CA ALA A 86 3.88 -18.23 5.50
C ALA A 86 4.09 -17.70 4.08
N LEU A 87 3.85 -18.53 3.06
CA LEU A 87 3.99 -18.15 1.66
C LEU A 87 2.91 -17.14 1.23
N ASN A 88 1.69 -17.23 1.76
CA ASN A 88 0.64 -16.27 1.47
C ASN A 88 1.02 -14.86 1.94
N PHE A 89 1.54 -14.71 3.17
CA PHE A 89 2.03 -13.40 3.65
C PHE A 89 3.19 -12.88 2.80
N LEU A 90 4.18 -13.72 2.51
CA LEU A 90 5.33 -13.35 1.67
C LEU A 90 4.85 -12.89 0.28
N SER A 91 3.96 -13.64 -0.36
CA SER A 91 3.46 -13.33 -1.70
C SER A 91 2.65 -12.05 -1.72
N LEU A 92 1.74 -11.86 -0.76
CA LEU A 92 0.91 -10.65 -0.67
C LEU A 92 1.75 -9.39 -0.48
N ILE A 93 2.62 -9.40 0.52
CA ILE A 93 3.41 -8.21 0.89
C ILE A 93 4.45 -7.91 -0.19
N SER A 94 5.14 -8.94 -0.70
CA SER A 94 6.11 -8.77 -1.79
C SER A 94 5.43 -8.32 -3.10
N GLY A 95 4.21 -8.78 -3.38
CA GLY A 95 3.43 -8.35 -4.54
C GLY A 95 3.13 -6.85 -4.49
N VAL A 96 2.59 -6.37 -3.36
CA VAL A 96 2.33 -4.94 -3.15
C VAL A 96 3.62 -4.12 -3.21
N ALA A 97 4.69 -4.57 -2.54
CA ALA A 97 5.97 -3.89 -2.56
C ALA A 97 6.55 -3.80 -3.98
N THR A 98 6.46 -4.90 -4.75
CA THR A 98 6.99 -4.97 -6.11
C THR A 98 6.24 -4.04 -7.07
N ILE A 99 4.90 -4.03 -7.04
CA ILE A 99 4.14 -3.13 -7.91
C ILE A 99 4.35 -1.67 -7.51
N THR A 100 4.39 -1.36 -6.22
CA THR A 100 4.70 -0.01 -5.73
C THR A 100 6.07 0.43 -6.22
N LYS A 101 7.07 -0.43 -6.14
CA LYS A 101 8.43 -0.14 -6.62
C LYS A 101 8.46 0.17 -8.11
N LYS A 102 7.68 -0.55 -8.93
CA LYS A 102 7.55 -0.25 -10.37
C LYS A 102 7.02 1.16 -10.61
N PHE A 103 6.00 1.61 -9.86
CA PHE A 103 5.50 2.98 -9.95
C PHE A 103 6.55 4.01 -9.50
N VAL A 104 7.19 3.78 -8.36
CA VAL A 104 8.24 4.65 -7.81
C VAL A 104 9.41 4.79 -8.79
N ASP A 105 9.88 3.68 -9.38
CA ASP A 105 10.96 3.69 -10.36
C ASP A 105 10.57 4.46 -11.64
N LYS A 106 9.30 4.36 -12.08
CA LYS A 106 8.79 5.09 -13.25
C LYS A 106 8.82 6.62 -13.07
N VAL A 107 8.64 7.11 -11.86
CA VAL A 107 8.63 8.55 -11.57
C VAL A 107 9.96 9.06 -11.00
N LYS A 108 10.99 8.23 -10.99
CA LYS A 108 12.32 8.62 -10.53
C LYS A 108 12.83 9.86 -11.30
N GLY A 109 13.36 10.83 -10.59
CA GLY A 109 13.80 12.13 -11.15
C GLY A 109 12.67 13.15 -11.33
N LYS A 110 11.41 12.82 -11.02
CA LYS A 110 10.30 13.77 -10.92
C LYS A 110 10.09 14.22 -9.48
N SER A 111 9.52 15.41 -9.29
CA SER A 111 9.27 15.99 -7.96
C SER A 111 8.06 15.38 -7.22
N CYS A 112 7.48 14.32 -7.72
CA CYS A 112 6.30 13.68 -7.16
C CYS A 112 6.61 12.40 -6.38
N LYS A 113 5.69 12.02 -5.49
CA LYS A 113 5.75 10.77 -4.72
C LYS A 113 4.52 9.90 -5.01
N ILE A 114 4.74 8.60 -5.11
CA ILE A 114 3.65 7.61 -5.26
C ILE A 114 3.03 7.36 -3.89
N CYS A 115 1.70 7.40 -3.82
CA CYS A 115 0.94 7.18 -2.60
C CYS A 115 -0.05 6.03 -2.78
N CYS A 116 -0.35 5.30 -1.71
CA CYS A 116 -1.48 4.37 -1.69
C CYS A 116 -2.80 5.11 -1.41
N THR A 117 -3.90 4.35 -1.38
CA THR A 117 -5.23 4.83 -1.00
C THR A 117 -5.80 4.01 0.16
N ARG A 118 -7.08 4.18 0.47
CA ARG A 118 -7.86 3.30 1.37
C ARG A 118 -8.59 2.17 0.62
N LYS A 119 -8.41 2.04 -0.69
CA LYS A 119 -8.93 0.92 -1.49
C LYS A 119 -8.05 -0.31 -1.23
N THR A 120 -8.28 -0.97 -0.11
CA THR A 120 -7.53 -2.12 0.38
C THR A 120 -8.46 -3.30 0.63
N SER A 121 -7.92 -4.52 0.60
CA SER A 121 -8.68 -5.70 1.02
C SER A 121 -9.11 -5.56 2.49
N PRO A 122 -10.36 -5.92 2.85
CA PRO A 122 -10.82 -5.89 4.23
C PRO A 122 -9.83 -6.61 5.16
N ASN A 123 -9.63 -6.06 6.35
CA ASN A 123 -8.71 -6.56 7.39
C ASN A 123 -7.21 -6.63 7.01
N LEU A 124 -6.81 -6.40 5.74
CA LEU A 124 -5.42 -6.47 5.30
C LEU A 124 -4.75 -5.11 5.09
N ARG A 125 -5.41 -4.00 5.43
CA ARG A 125 -4.90 -2.64 5.19
C ARG A 125 -3.53 -2.37 5.78
N SER A 126 -3.27 -2.77 7.01
CA SER A 126 -1.97 -2.61 7.67
C SER A 126 -0.86 -3.34 6.89
N ILE A 127 -1.12 -4.55 6.48
CA ILE A 127 -0.20 -5.41 5.74
C ILE A 127 0.07 -4.84 4.34
N GLN A 128 -0.99 -4.43 3.62
CA GLN A 128 -0.84 -3.83 2.29
C GLN A 128 -0.10 -2.49 2.34
N LYS A 129 -0.43 -1.62 3.32
CA LYS A 129 0.30 -0.36 3.52
C LYS A 129 1.76 -0.56 3.94
N TYR A 130 2.06 -1.64 4.66
CA TYR A 130 3.44 -2.04 4.92
C TYR A 130 4.17 -2.37 3.61
N GLY A 131 3.55 -3.17 2.73
CA GLY A 131 4.09 -3.45 1.39
C GLY A 131 4.35 -2.18 0.56
N VAL A 132 3.46 -1.18 0.63
CA VAL A 132 3.65 0.12 -0.03
C VAL A 132 4.92 0.82 0.46
N LYS A 133 5.16 0.87 1.77
CA LYS A 133 6.40 1.44 2.33
C LYS A 133 7.65 0.71 1.84
N LEU A 134 7.62 -0.61 1.82
CA LEU A 134 8.74 -1.43 1.33
C LEU A 134 9.06 -1.16 -0.15
N GLY A 135 8.04 -0.86 -0.95
CA GLY A 135 8.20 -0.46 -2.35
C GLY A 135 8.68 0.99 -2.55
N GLY A 136 8.84 1.77 -1.47
CA GLY A 136 9.26 3.18 -1.51
C GLY A 136 8.11 4.17 -1.75
N GLY A 137 6.85 3.73 -1.64
CA GLY A 137 5.68 4.57 -1.68
C GLY A 137 5.35 5.22 -0.33
N LEU A 138 4.49 6.23 -0.35
CA LEU A 138 3.93 6.88 0.83
C LEU A 138 2.56 6.29 1.19
N ASN A 139 2.28 6.23 2.47
CA ASN A 139 0.93 5.91 2.92
C ASN A 139 0.06 7.18 2.98
N HIS A 140 -1.13 7.10 2.40
CA HIS A 140 -2.22 8.03 2.66
C HIS A 140 -2.87 7.69 4.01
N ARG A 141 -3.83 8.53 4.49
CA ARG A 141 -4.55 8.29 5.75
C ARG A 141 -4.92 6.81 5.92
N PHE A 142 -4.74 6.30 7.13
CA PHE A 142 -5.00 4.90 7.42
C PHE A 142 -6.52 4.64 7.59
N ASN A 143 -7.18 5.59 8.25
CA ASN A 143 -8.62 5.51 8.56
C ASN A 143 -9.31 6.88 8.34
N LEU A 144 -10.57 7.00 8.71
CA LEU A 144 -11.35 8.22 8.53
C LEU A 144 -11.03 9.31 9.58
N SER A 145 -10.38 8.95 10.67
CA SER A 145 -10.02 9.88 11.75
C SER A 145 -8.63 10.50 11.62
N ASP A 146 -7.77 10.02 10.71
CA ASP A 146 -6.40 10.52 10.57
C ASP A 146 -6.34 11.89 9.88
N GLU A 147 -7.16 12.08 8.85
CA GLU A 147 -7.14 13.25 7.99
C GLU A 147 -8.55 13.50 7.45
N ILE A 148 -8.96 14.74 7.39
CA ILE A 148 -10.21 15.15 6.73
C ILE A 148 -9.97 15.09 5.22
N LEU A 149 -10.76 14.28 4.51
CA LEU A 149 -10.76 14.23 3.06
C LEU A 149 -12.18 14.49 2.56
N ILE A 150 -12.40 15.70 2.08
CA ILE A 150 -13.66 16.11 1.44
C ILE A 150 -13.66 15.55 0.02
N LYS A 151 -14.70 14.82 -0.33
CA LYS A 151 -14.88 14.15 -1.61
C LYS A 151 -16.14 14.63 -2.33
N ASP A 152 -16.24 14.25 -3.60
CA ASP A 152 -17.40 14.46 -4.46
C ASP A 152 -18.74 14.15 -3.77
N ASN A 153 -18.86 12.98 -3.15
CA ASN A 153 -20.06 12.58 -2.43
C ASN A 153 -20.39 13.50 -1.24
N HIS A 154 -19.39 13.99 -0.51
CA HIS A 154 -19.63 14.97 0.57
C HIS A 154 -20.12 16.29 0.01
N ILE A 155 -19.56 16.72 -1.13
CA ILE A 155 -19.93 17.96 -1.81
C ILE A 155 -21.35 17.85 -2.38
N ALA A 156 -21.69 16.69 -2.94
CA ALA A 156 -23.03 16.44 -3.49
C ALA A 156 -24.13 16.50 -2.41
N VAL A 157 -23.86 15.93 -1.24
CA VAL A 157 -24.80 15.97 -0.10
C VAL A 157 -24.91 17.38 0.50
N ASP A 158 -23.79 18.10 0.66
CA ASP A 158 -23.76 19.42 1.29
C ASP A 158 -24.20 20.56 0.37
N GLY A 159 -24.01 20.40 -0.94
CA GLY A 159 -24.36 21.39 -1.97
C GLY A 159 -23.35 22.53 -2.15
N ASN A 160 -22.51 22.84 -1.15
CA ASN A 160 -21.58 23.97 -1.20
C ASN A 160 -20.16 23.60 -0.73
N VAL A 161 -19.26 23.36 -1.67
CA VAL A 161 -17.87 22.97 -1.39
C VAL A 161 -17.13 24.02 -0.53
N ARG A 162 -17.34 25.33 -0.77
CA ARG A 162 -16.66 26.41 -0.06
C ARG A 162 -17.04 26.42 1.42
N GLU A 163 -18.34 26.35 1.72
CA GLU A 163 -18.84 26.32 3.10
C GLU A 163 -18.44 25.04 3.82
N LEU A 164 -18.45 23.89 3.12
CA LEU A 164 -17.99 22.62 3.66
C LEU A 164 -16.51 22.68 4.06
N VAL A 165 -15.64 23.28 3.23
CA VAL A 165 -14.22 23.48 3.53
C VAL A 165 -14.03 24.45 4.70
N LYS A 166 -14.79 25.54 4.79
CA LYS A 166 -14.75 26.46 5.96
C LYS A 166 -15.09 25.73 7.26
N ARG A 167 -16.15 24.90 7.27
CA ARG A 167 -16.49 24.08 8.44
C ARG A 167 -15.39 23.09 8.78
N ALA A 168 -14.76 22.46 7.78
CA ALA A 168 -13.62 21.57 8.01
C ALA A 168 -12.44 22.31 8.67
N ILE A 169 -12.11 23.52 8.19
CA ILE A 169 -11.05 24.35 8.77
C ILE A 169 -11.34 24.68 10.25
N LYS A 170 -12.58 25.07 10.56
CA LYS A 170 -13.00 25.40 11.95
C LYS A 170 -12.89 24.17 12.86
N ASN A 171 -13.18 22.98 12.37
CA ASN A 171 -13.30 21.73 13.15
C ASN A 171 -12.12 20.77 13.02
N LYS A 172 -11.03 21.15 12.35
CA LYS A 172 -9.92 20.20 12.02
C LYS A 172 -9.15 19.64 13.21
N LYS A 173 -9.18 20.29 14.37
CA LYS A 173 -8.48 19.84 15.61
C LYS A 173 -7.05 19.34 15.33
N GLY A 174 -6.25 20.10 14.59
CA GLY A 174 -4.88 19.75 14.19
C GLY A 174 -4.75 18.74 13.04
N LYS A 175 -5.85 18.20 12.53
CA LYS A 175 -5.82 17.26 11.39
C LYS A 175 -5.57 18.00 10.08
N LYS A 176 -4.92 17.31 9.13
CA LYS A 176 -4.79 17.81 7.76
C LYS A 176 -6.13 17.76 7.03
N ILE A 177 -6.31 18.68 6.11
CA ILE A 177 -7.48 18.76 5.23
C ILE A 177 -7.04 18.58 3.79
N THR A 178 -7.57 17.57 3.13
CA THR A 178 -7.47 17.37 1.68
C THR A 178 -8.85 17.59 1.07
N VAL A 179 -8.90 18.35 -0.03
CA VAL A 179 -10.14 18.59 -0.79
C VAL A 179 -9.98 17.99 -2.18
N GLU A 180 -10.86 17.07 -2.51
CA GLU A 180 -10.97 16.46 -3.84
C GLU A 180 -11.78 17.39 -4.75
N VAL A 181 -11.29 17.59 -5.96
CA VAL A 181 -11.93 18.41 -6.99
C VAL A 181 -11.88 17.70 -8.34
N ASP A 182 -13.02 17.66 -9.04
CA ASP A 182 -13.18 17.00 -10.33
C ASP A 182 -12.96 17.95 -11.50
N ASN A 183 -13.03 19.26 -11.24
CA ASN A 183 -12.92 20.29 -12.28
C ASN A 183 -12.36 21.61 -11.74
N LEU A 184 -11.95 22.48 -12.68
CA LEU A 184 -11.36 23.78 -12.33
C LEU A 184 -12.35 24.78 -11.70
N ASN A 185 -13.65 24.60 -11.90
CA ASN A 185 -14.67 25.49 -11.29
C ASN A 185 -14.80 25.19 -9.78
N GLN A 186 -14.80 23.92 -9.39
CA GLN A 186 -14.74 23.54 -7.97
C GLN A 186 -13.45 24.07 -7.33
N LEU A 187 -12.29 23.91 -8.01
CA LEU A 187 -11.02 24.42 -7.54
C LEU A 187 -11.10 25.93 -7.26
N LYS A 188 -11.61 26.75 -8.21
CA LYS A 188 -11.72 28.20 -8.04
C LYS A 188 -12.55 28.60 -6.81
N LYS A 189 -13.61 27.85 -6.50
CA LYS A 189 -14.48 28.13 -5.34
C LYS A 189 -13.77 27.99 -3.99
N ILE A 190 -12.73 27.14 -3.89
CA ILE A 190 -12.00 26.86 -2.64
C ILE A 190 -10.67 27.61 -2.53
N MET A 191 -10.25 28.28 -3.59
CA MET A 191 -9.02 29.07 -3.57
C MET A 191 -9.08 30.16 -2.50
N GLY A 192 -7.91 30.42 -1.87
CA GLY A 192 -7.77 31.40 -0.78
C GLY A 192 -8.20 30.88 0.60
N LEU A 193 -8.79 29.69 0.73
CA LEU A 193 -9.05 29.05 2.02
C LEU A 193 -7.79 28.33 2.55
N LYS A 194 -7.57 28.32 3.87
CA LYS A 194 -6.37 27.74 4.51
C LYS A 194 -6.54 26.25 4.81
N PHE A 195 -6.26 25.38 3.84
CA PHE A 195 -6.24 23.93 4.00
C PHE A 195 -4.94 23.34 3.39
N ASP A 196 -4.71 22.04 3.51
CA ASP A 196 -3.36 21.48 3.29
C ASP A 196 -3.15 20.99 1.85
N ARG A 197 -4.13 20.29 1.24
CA ARG A 197 -3.93 19.60 -0.03
C ARG A 197 -5.14 19.69 -0.96
N ILE A 198 -4.87 19.81 -2.25
CA ILE A 198 -5.84 19.63 -3.32
C ILE A 198 -5.58 18.26 -3.97
N LEU A 199 -6.62 17.44 -4.05
CA LEU A 199 -6.61 16.19 -4.80
C LEU A 199 -7.42 16.39 -6.08
N PHE A 200 -6.75 16.30 -7.22
CA PHE A 200 -7.34 16.36 -8.54
C PHE A 200 -7.77 14.95 -8.95
N ASP A 201 -9.07 14.68 -9.00
CA ASP A 201 -9.59 13.38 -9.37
C ASP A 201 -9.96 13.32 -10.84
N ASN A 202 -9.48 12.28 -11.54
CA ASN A 202 -9.76 11.98 -12.94
C ASN A 202 -9.58 13.15 -13.94
N MET A 203 -8.73 14.15 -13.62
CA MET A 203 -8.50 15.29 -14.50
C MET A 203 -7.61 14.93 -15.70
N SER A 204 -7.95 15.50 -16.87
CA SER A 204 -7.05 15.48 -18.03
C SER A 204 -5.72 16.17 -17.71
N ILE A 205 -4.64 15.77 -18.41
CA ILE A 205 -3.31 16.37 -18.25
C ILE A 205 -3.34 17.90 -18.43
N LYS A 206 -4.15 18.40 -19.38
CA LYS A 206 -4.35 19.83 -19.64
C LYS A 206 -4.95 20.54 -18.41
N ASN A 207 -6.01 19.98 -17.85
CA ASN A 207 -6.69 20.55 -16.68
C ASN A 207 -5.86 20.41 -15.42
N LEU A 208 -5.15 19.28 -15.25
CA LEU A 208 -4.23 19.05 -14.12
C LEU A 208 -3.13 20.13 -14.09
N ARG A 209 -2.49 20.42 -15.24
CA ARG A 209 -1.48 21.51 -15.32
C ARG A 209 -2.08 22.88 -14.98
N LYS A 210 -3.28 23.19 -15.49
CA LYS A 210 -3.98 24.44 -15.15
C LYS A 210 -4.30 24.51 -13.66
N GLY A 211 -4.81 23.42 -13.07
CA GLY A 211 -5.11 23.31 -11.65
C GLY A 211 -3.88 23.51 -10.78
N ILE A 212 -2.76 22.86 -11.11
CA ILE A 212 -1.48 23.03 -10.39
C ILE A 212 -1.00 24.49 -10.46
N LYS A 213 -1.09 25.13 -11.64
CA LYS A 213 -0.73 26.55 -11.79
C LYS A 213 -1.62 27.46 -10.95
N LEU A 214 -2.93 27.22 -10.94
CA LEU A 214 -3.89 27.97 -10.12
C LEU A 214 -3.64 27.78 -8.62
N SER A 215 -3.20 26.60 -8.20
CA SER A 215 -2.87 26.32 -6.79
C SER A 215 -1.71 27.16 -6.25
N ASN A 216 -0.94 27.82 -7.13
CA ASN A 216 0.10 28.81 -6.85
C ASN A 216 1.04 28.45 -5.69
N LYS A 217 1.42 27.18 -5.56
CA LYS A 217 2.24 26.61 -4.46
C LYS A 217 1.64 26.79 -3.04
N LEU A 218 0.43 27.27 -2.91
CA LEU A 218 -0.25 27.45 -1.61
C LEU A 218 -0.68 26.11 -1.00
N TYR A 219 -0.85 25.09 -1.84
CA TYR A 219 -1.35 23.78 -1.44
C TYR A 219 -0.43 22.66 -1.95
N GLU A 220 -0.31 21.58 -1.16
CA GLU A 220 0.23 20.34 -1.72
C GLU A 220 -0.75 19.80 -2.78
N THR A 221 -0.24 19.39 -3.93
CA THR A 221 -1.08 18.91 -5.04
C THR A 221 -0.97 17.39 -5.17
N GLU A 222 -2.10 16.73 -5.35
CA GLU A 222 -2.20 15.28 -5.53
C GLU A 222 -3.06 14.97 -6.75
N ALA A 223 -2.65 13.99 -7.58
CA ALA A 223 -3.44 13.46 -8.68
C ALA A 223 -3.93 12.07 -8.36
N SER A 224 -5.20 11.79 -8.67
CA SER A 224 -5.88 10.51 -8.48
C SER A 224 -6.74 10.16 -9.68
N GLY A 225 -7.20 8.91 -9.73
CA GLY A 225 -8.11 8.42 -10.77
C GLY A 225 -7.41 7.85 -12.00
N GLY A 226 -7.70 6.59 -12.35
CA GLY A 226 -7.21 5.91 -13.55
C GLY A 226 -5.69 5.81 -13.71
N ILE A 227 -4.91 5.87 -12.63
CA ILE A 227 -3.45 5.84 -12.65
C ILE A 227 -2.94 4.44 -12.98
N THR A 228 -2.08 4.34 -14.00
CA THR A 228 -1.46 3.09 -14.43
C THR A 228 0.04 3.27 -14.68
N LEU A 229 0.78 2.17 -14.81
CA LEU A 229 2.20 2.23 -15.22
C LEU A 229 2.40 2.85 -16.62
N LYS A 230 1.35 2.87 -17.47
CA LYS A 230 1.42 3.46 -18.81
C LYS A 230 1.31 4.98 -18.78
N ASN A 231 0.53 5.56 -17.85
CA ASN A 231 0.25 7.00 -17.83
C ASN A 231 0.95 7.78 -16.70
N VAL A 232 1.47 7.10 -15.66
CA VAL A 232 2.03 7.75 -14.47
C VAL A 232 3.16 8.76 -14.78
N ILE A 233 3.99 8.50 -15.79
CA ILE A 233 5.07 9.44 -16.20
C ILE A 233 4.48 10.76 -16.73
N LYS A 234 3.43 10.68 -17.57
CA LYS A 234 2.76 11.86 -18.11
C LYS A 234 2.15 12.71 -16.99
N ILE A 235 1.55 12.06 -16.00
CA ILE A 235 0.98 12.72 -14.81
C ILE A 235 2.09 13.33 -13.95
N ALA A 236 3.15 12.60 -13.66
CA ALA A 236 4.31 13.09 -12.92
C ALA A 236 4.96 14.34 -13.57
N SER A 237 4.97 14.38 -14.92
CA SER A 237 5.51 15.51 -15.68
C SER A 237 4.62 16.76 -15.69
N THR A 238 3.49 16.74 -15.01
CA THR A 238 2.66 17.96 -14.79
C THR A 238 3.17 18.84 -13.66
N GLY A 239 4.07 18.32 -12.80
CA GLY A 239 4.58 19.00 -11.61
C GLY A 239 3.78 18.70 -10.34
N VAL A 240 2.78 17.80 -10.40
CA VAL A 240 2.02 17.36 -9.22
C VAL A 240 2.97 16.78 -8.16
N LYS A 241 2.68 17.00 -6.88
CA LYS A 241 3.57 16.55 -5.78
C LYS A 241 3.31 15.12 -5.32
N ARG A 242 2.09 14.63 -5.47
CA ARG A 242 1.67 13.28 -5.09
C ARG A 242 0.83 12.65 -6.20
N ILE A 243 0.96 11.34 -6.34
CA ILE A 243 0.14 10.53 -7.26
C ILE A 243 -0.39 9.35 -6.47
N SER A 244 -1.70 9.30 -6.29
CA SER A 244 -2.37 8.20 -5.59
C SER A 244 -2.78 7.09 -6.53
N VAL A 245 -2.36 5.87 -6.19
CA VAL A 245 -2.65 4.64 -6.92
C VAL A 245 -3.49 3.73 -6.03
N GLY A 246 -4.64 3.33 -6.54
CA GLY A 246 -5.59 2.42 -5.87
C GLY A 246 -5.28 0.95 -6.11
#